data_e5b8765b38b41546a640d25c9f3fc0a5
#
_entry.id   e5b8765b38b41546a640d25c9f3fc0a5
#
_cell.length_a   1.000
_cell.length_b   1.000
_cell.length_c   1.000
_cell.angle_alpha   90.00
_cell.angle_beta   90.00
_cell.angle_gamma   90.00
#
_symmetry.space_group_name_H-M   'P 1'
#
loop_
_entity.id
_entity.type
_entity.pdbx_description
1 polymer ?
#
loop_
_entity_poly.entity_id
_entity_poly.type
_entity_poly.pdbx_seq_one_letter_code
_entity_poly.pdbx_strand_id
1 'polypeptide(L)'
;MEKISLDTNPDSNLYFELHKSKVEIILGLVQISHGMAEHKGRYSEFISFLNENGFHVAIYDHRGHGDRILESKIGYFGDEDGWDLVVGDLLAVHKETNRLFPNVSKILLGHSMGSWIALSALQQETLFDGVLLSGSTYPNSLDIMLQKILLKIEILRLSNKGYSTILHKIIFGGFNGKFKNTRT
;
A
#
# COMPACT_ATOMS: atom_id res chain seq x y z
N MET A 1 -17.33 -5.01 9.40
CA MET A 1 -16.47 -4.93 8.19
C MET A 1 -17.37 -5.09 6.97
N GLU A 2 -17.26 -4.18 6.03
CA GLU A 2 -17.99 -4.16 4.75
C GLU A 2 -16.96 -4.20 3.63
N LYS A 3 -17.18 -5.03 2.59
CA LYS A 3 -16.35 -5.02 1.37
C LYS A 3 -17.04 -4.13 0.34
N ILE A 4 -16.32 -3.15 -0.18
CA ILE A 4 -16.82 -2.20 -1.17
C ILE A 4 -15.98 -2.35 -2.44
N SER A 5 -16.59 -2.85 -3.49
CA SER A 5 -15.95 -2.99 -4.81
C SER A 5 -15.96 -1.66 -5.55
N LEU A 6 -14.86 -1.35 -6.22
CA LEU A 6 -14.73 -0.16 -7.04
C LEU A 6 -14.56 -0.57 -8.51
N ASP A 7 -15.44 -0.06 -9.35
CA ASP A 7 -15.38 -0.26 -10.80
C ASP A 7 -14.50 0.85 -11.42
N THR A 8 -13.19 0.75 -11.19
CA THR A 8 -12.23 1.76 -11.67
C THR A 8 -11.58 1.37 -13.00
N ASN A 9 -11.49 0.06 -13.27
CA ASN A 9 -10.95 -0.51 -14.49
C ASN A 9 -11.36 -1.99 -14.51
N PRO A 10 -11.82 -2.57 -15.64
CA PRO A 10 -12.23 -3.98 -15.75
C PRO A 10 -11.22 -4.99 -15.20
N ASP A 11 -9.92 -4.66 -15.27
CA ASP A 11 -8.84 -5.53 -14.78
C ASP A 11 -8.41 -5.25 -13.34
N SER A 12 -9.04 -4.27 -12.64
CA SER A 12 -8.51 -3.83 -11.35
C SER A 12 -8.87 -4.75 -10.20
N ASN A 13 -10.03 -5.42 -10.23
CA ASN A 13 -10.60 -6.17 -9.10
C ASN A 13 -10.42 -5.43 -7.76
N LEU A 14 -10.47 -4.08 -7.81
CA LEU A 14 -10.25 -3.25 -6.64
C LEU A 14 -11.46 -3.30 -5.73
N TYR A 15 -11.25 -3.74 -4.52
CA TYR A 15 -12.18 -3.53 -3.43
C TYR A 15 -11.41 -3.11 -2.19
N PHE A 16 -12.06 -2.40 -1.31
CA PHE A 16 -11.51 -2.11 0.01
C PHE A 16 -12.43 -2.62 1.12
N GLU A 17 -11.86 -2.88 2.26
CA GLU A 17 -12.58 -3.21 3.48
C GLU A 17 -12.80 -1.94 4.27
N LEU A 18 -14.07 -1.65 4.56
CA LEU A 18 -14.47 -0.56 5.43
C LEU A 18 -14.79 -1.12 6.82
N HIS A 19 -14.02 -0.72 7.80
CA HIS A 19 -14.20 -1.04 9.21
C HIS A 19 -14.70 0.21 9.93
N LYS A 20 -15.96 0.18 10.35
CA LYS A 20 -16.58 1.31 11.05
C LYS A 20 -16.12 1.38 12.50
N SER A 21 -15.98 2.60 13.04
CA SER A 21 -15.76 2.84 14.46
C SER A 21 -16.80 2.11 15.31
N LYS A 22 -16.38 1.66 16.49
CA LYS A 22 -17.24 0.99 17.48
C LYS A 22 -17.87 1.98 18.48
N VAL A 23 -17.48 3.26 18.42
CA VAL A 23 -17.99 4.31 19.30
C VAL A 23 -18.80 5.34 18.51
N GLU A 24 -19.67 6.08 19.18
CA GLU A 24 -20.58 7.05 18.56
C GLU A 24 -19.84 8.29 18.04
N ILE A 25 -18.83 8.76 18.78
CA ILE A 25 -18.06 9.94 18.40
C ILE A 25 -17.01 9.54 17.37
N ILE A 26 -17.19 10.03 16.15
CA ILE A 26 -16.28 9.76 15.04
C ILE A 26 -15.23 10.87 14.94
N LEU A 27 -13.98 10.51 15.12
CA LEU A 27 -12.84 11.42 15.05
C LEU A 27 -12.27 11.56 13.64
N GLY A 28 -12.41 10.52 12.80
CA GLY A 28 -11.88 10.53 11.44
C GLY A 28 -12.01 9.18 10.74
N LEU A 29 -11.52 9.14 9.51
CA LEU A 29 -11.34 7.91 8.73
C LEU A 29 -9.86 7.78 8.38
N VAL A 30 -9.25 6.66 8.73
CA VAL A 30 -7.87 6.33 8.37
C VAL A 30 -7.89 5.41 7.16
N GLN A 31 -7.33 5.86 6.03
CA GLN A 31 -7.04 5.04 4.88
C GLN A 31 -5.62 4.49 4.99
N ILE A 32 -5.47 3.16 4.94
CA ILE A 32 -4.17 2.49 5.12
C ILE A 32 -3.66 2.00 3.77
N SER A 33 -2.42 2.42 3.44
CA SER A 33 -1.62 1.95 2.31
C SER A 33 -0.46 1.10 2.84
N HIS A 34 -0.55 -0.22 2.69
CA HIS A 34 0.39 -1.17 3.26
C HIS A 34 1.73 -1.24 2.50
N GLY A 35 2.74 -1.92 3.06
CA GLY A 35 4.05 -2.06 2.47
C GLY A 35 4.18 -3.18 1.44
N MET A 36 5.37 -3.31 0.86
CA MET A 36 5.72 -4.41 -0.03
C MET A 36 5.81 -5.74 0.74
N ALA A 37 5.42 -6.83 0.08
CA ALA A 37 5.46 -8.19 0.62
C ALA A 37 4.60 -8.40 1.90
N GLU A 38 3.58 -7.59 2.07
CA GLU A 38 2.57 -7.75 3.11
C GLU A 38 1.15 -7.63 2.53
N HIS A 39 0.15 -7.63 3.37
CA HIS A 39 -1.25 -7.57 2.96
C HIS A 39 -2.11 -6.92 4.07
N LYS A 40 -3.33 -6.51 3.71
CA LYS A 40 -4.28 -5.84 4.63
C LYS A 40 -4.52 -6.58 5.95
N GLY A 41 -4.50 -7.92 5.94
CA GLY A 41 -4.74 -8.74 7.13
C GLY A 41 -3.73 -8.54 8.26
N ARG A 42 -2.53 -8.00 7.98
CA ARG A 42 -1.53 -7.67 9.02
C ARG A 42 -1.96 -6.51 9.92
N TYR A 43 -2.94 -5.74 9.52
CA TYR A 43 -3.40 -4.54 10.22
C TYR A 43 -4.60 -4.80 11.13
N SER A 44 -5.06 -6.04 11.28
CA SER A 44 -6.29 -6.38 12.00
C SER A 44 -6.34 -5.86 13.45
N GLU A 45 -5.25 -6.00 14.21
CA GLU A 45 -5.15 -5.49 15.58
C GLU A 45 -5.15 -3.96 15.61
N PHE A 46 -4.39 -3.33 14.71
CA PHE A 46 -4.33 -1.88 14.61
C PHE A 46 -5.68 -1.29 14.17
N ILE A 47 -6.39 -1.95 13.25
CA ILE A 47 -7.75 -1.59 12.84
C ILE A 47 -8.70 -1.67 14.03
N SER A 48 -8.61 -2.74 14.85
CA SER A 48 -9.45 -2.87 16.06
C SER A 48 -9.19 -1.73 17.03
N PHE A 49 -7.92 -1.41 17.29
CA PHE A 49 -7.53 -0.28 18.12
C PHE A 49 -8.11 1.05 17.59
N LEU A 50 -7.97 1.34 16.30
CA LEU A 50 -8.51 2.57 15.70
C LEU A 50 -10.04 2.63 15.82
N ASN A 51 -10.74 1.51 15.56
CA ASN A 51 -12.20 1.46 15.67
C ASN A 51 -12.70 1.68 17.10
N GLU A 52 -11.95 1.23 18.10
CA GLU A 52 -12.25 1.45 19.54
C GLU A 52 -12.00 2.90 19.96
N ASN A 53 -11.17 3.63 19.20
CA ASN A 53 -10.80 5.01 19.50
C ASN A 53 -11.44 6.03 18.53
N GLY A 54 -12.56 5.72 17.90
CA GLY A 54 -13.36 6.68 17.15
C GLY A 54 -12.99 6.85 15.68
N PHE A 55 -12.14 5.98 15.12
CA PHE A 55 -11.77 6.07 13.72
C PHE A 55 -12.46 4.98 12.88
N HIS A 56 -13.01 5.36 11.74
CA HIS A 56 -13.28 4.42 10.66
C HIS A 56 -11.96 4.06 9.99
N VAL A 57 -11.86 2.87 9.40
CA VAL A 57 -10.67 2.45 8.65
C VAL A 57 -11.07 1.92 7.28
N ALA A 58 -10.39 2.39 6.24
CA ALA A 58 -10.44 1.87 4.89
C ALA A 58 -9.08 1.24 4.55
N ILE A 59 -9.09 -0.03 4.16
CA ILE A 59 -7.87 -0.76 3.80
C ILE A 59 -8.14 -1.69 2.62
N TYR A 60 -7.16 -1.87 1.75
CA TYR A 60 -7.21 -2.76 0.59
C TYR A 60 -5.85 -3.39 0.34
N ASP A 61 -5.81 -4.47 -0.44
CA ASP A 61 -4.54 -5.01 -0.91
C ASP A 61 -4.10 -4.29 -2.19
N HIS A 62 -2.83 -3.92 -2.26
CA HIS A 62 -2.24 -3.40 -3.49
C HIS A 62 -2.22 -4.48 -4.60
N ARG A 63 -2.15 -4.07 -5.85
CA ARG A 63 -1.96 -4.97 -6.99
C ARG A 63 -0.79 -5.91 -6.73
N GLY A 64 -0.95 -7.18 -7.05
CA GLY A 64 0.07 -8.21 -6.82
C GLY A 64 0.30 -8.57 -5.35
N HIS A 65 -0.56 -8.13 -4.43
CA HIS A 65 -0.47 -8.41 -2.99
C HIS A 65 -1.78 -8.99 -2.46
N GLY A 66 -1.68 -9.82 -1.42
CA GLY A 66 -2.84 -10.39 -0.72
C GLY A 66 -3.84 -11.03 -1.68
N ASP A 67 -5.11 -10.62 -1.56
CA ASP A 67 -6.21 -11.12 -2.38
C ASP A 67 -6.16 -10.65 -3.85
N ARG A 68 -5.25 -9.73 -4.19
CA ARG A 68 -5.06 -9.21 -5.56
C ARG A 68 -3.83 -9.79 -6.26
N ILE A 69 -3.33 -10.93 -5.80
CA ILE A 69 -2.34 -11.74 -6.52
C ILE A 69 -3.09 -12.52 -7.60
N LEU A 70 -2.87 -12.16 -8.86
CA LEU A 70 -3.45 -12.84 -10.02
C LEU A 70 -2.44 -13.81 -10.62
N GLU A 71 -2.85 -15.05 -10.93
CA GLU A 71 -2.03 -16.05 -11.64
C GLU A 71 -0.61 -16.21 -11.03
N SER A 72 -0.50 -16.17 -9.71
CA SER A 72 0.79 -16.25 -8.98
C SER A 72 1.79 -15.13 -9.31
N LYS A 73 1.35 -14.01 -9.88
CA LYS A 73 2.18 -12.83 -10.18
C LYS A 73 2.34 -11.96 -8.94
N ILE A 74 3.17 -12.41 -8.01
CA ILE A 74 3.45 -11.68 -6.76
C ILE A 74 4.20 -10.38 -7.07
N GLY A 75 3.71 -9.25 -6.51
CA GLY A 75 4.32 -7.94 -6.65
C GLY A 75 4.13 -7.30 -8.03
N TYR A 76 3.26 -7.86 -8.87
CA TYR A 76 3.01 -7.36 -10.21
C TYR A 76 1.89 -6.31 -10.23
N PHE A 77 2.21 -5.11 -10.65
CA PHE A 77 1.26 -3.98 -10.63
C PHE A 77 0.50 -3.80 -11.94
N GLY A 78 1.07 -4.20 -13.07
CA GLY A 78 0.49 -4.04 -14.40
C GLY A 78 1.54 -4.17 -15.51
N ASP A 79 1.09 -4.32 -16.74
CA ASP A 79 1.98 -4.42 -17.92
C ASP A 79 2.62 -3.07 -18.26
N GLU A 80 1.86 -1.99 -18.12
CA GLU A 80 2.27 -0.61 -18.37
C GLU A 80 1.84 0.25 -17.18
N ASP A 81 2.59 1.31 -16.89
CA ASP A 81 2.30 2.34 -15.90
C ASP A 81 1.89 1.79 -14.51
N GLY A 82 2.48 0.65 -14.11
CA GLY A 82 2.10 -0.07 -12.90
C GLY A 82 2.14 0.78 -11.63
N TRP A 83 3.07 1.75 -11.55
CA TRP A 83 3.12 2.69 -10.43
C TRP A 83 1.91 3.63 -10.42
N ASP A 84 1.54 4.18 -11.55
CA ASP A 84 0.39 5.08 -11.68
C ASP A 84 -0.92 4.33 -11.40
N LEU A 85 -1.00 3.06 -11.81
CA LEU A 85 -2.14 2.20 -11.49
C LEU A 85 -2.31 2.00 -9.97
N VAL A 86 -1.22 1.80 -9.23
CA VAL A 86 -1.27 1.63 -7.75
C VAL A 86 -1.62 2.94 -7.05
N VAL A 87 -1.09 4.07 -7.53
CA VAL A 87 -1.46 5.40 -7.03
C VAL A 87 -2.93 5.70 -7.34
N GLY A 88 -3.39 5.39 -8.55
CA GLY A 88 -4.78 5.53 -8.95
C GLY A 88 -5.76 4.72 -8.10
N ASP A 89 -5.37 3.48 -7.71
CA ASP A 89 -6.16 2.66 -6.79
C ASP A 89 -6.32 3.34 -5.42
N LEU A 90 -5.25 3.96 -4.89
CA LEU A 90 -5.31 4.71 -3.63
C LEU A 90 -6.28 5.89 -3.71
N LEU A 91 -6.19 6.67 -4.80
CA LEU A 91 -7.07 7.82 -5.04
C LEU A 91 -8.53 7.40 -5.26
N ALA A 92 -8.76 6.26 -5.91
CA ALA A 92 -10.12 5.73 -6.09
C ALA A 92 -10.77 5.35 -4.76
N VAL A 93 -10.02 4.70 -3.85
CA VAL A 93 -10.50 4.41 -2.49
C VAL A 93 -10.77 5.69 -1.72
N HIS A 94 -9.89 6.69 -1.84
CA HIS A 94 -10.10 7.98 -1.22
C HIS A 94 -11.38 8.69 -1.72
N LYS A 95 -11.59 8.71 -3.03
CA LYS A 95 -12.80 9.29 -3.64
C LYS A 95 -14.07 8.65 -3.10
N GLU A 96 -14.06 7.32 -3.00
CA GLU A 96 -15.23 6.58 -2.49
C GLU A 96 -15.44 6.81 -0.99
N THR A 97 -14.39 6.83 -0.19
CA THR A 97 -14.49 7.14 1.25
C THR A 97 -14.97 8.57 1.49
N ASN A 98 -14.61 9.53 0.65
CA ASN A 98 -15.15 10.89 0.67
C ASN A 98 -16.65 10.91 0.33
N ARG A 99 -17.07 10.14 -0.66
CA ARG A 99 -18.49 10.01 -1.02
C ARG A 99 -19.33 9.43 0.12
N LEU A 100 -18.79 8.41 0.80
CA LEU A 100 -19.49 7.73 1.91
C LEU A 100 -19.51 8.55 3.19
N PHE A 101 -18.47 9.31 3.46
CA PHE A 101 -18.28 10.08 4.69
C PHE A 101 -17.82 11.52 4.40
N PRO A 102 -18.65 12.36 3.76
CA PRO A 102 -18.20 13.68 3.27
C PRO A 102 -17.76 14.66 4.38
N ASN A 103 -18.27 14.49 5.61
CA ASN A 103 -18.01 15.38 6.74
C ASN A 103 -17.04 14.76 7.77
N VAL A 104 -16.34 13.69 7.42
CA VAL A 104 -15.38 13.03 8.32
C VAL A 104 -13.98 13.30 7.82
N SER A 105 -13.09 13.76 8.69
CA SER A 105 -11.67 13.98 8.35
C SER A 105 -11.00 12.73 7.83
N LYS A 106 -10.18 12.88 6.77
CA LYS A 106 -9.46 11.78 6.10
C LYS A 106 -7.98 11.82 6.43
N ILE A 107 -7.50 10.74 6.99
CA ILE A 107 -6.09 10.56 7.35
C ILE A 107 -5.53 9.43 6.47
N LEU A 108 -4.42 9.69 5.79
CA LEU A 108 -3.70 8.68 5.03
C LEU A 108 -2.54 8.13 5.86
N LEU A 109 -2.51 6.82 6.08
CA LEU A 109 -1.38 6.13 6.67
C LEU A 109 -0.68 5.28 5.62
N GLY A 110 0.57 5.61 5.30
CA GLY A 110 1.41 4.86 4.39
C GLY A 110 2.56 4.17 5.11
N HIS A 111 2.70 2.85 4.97
CA HIS A 111 3.81 2.09 5.54
C HIS A 111 4.78 1.62 4.45
N SER A 112 6.10 1.86 4.62
CA SER A 112 7.15 1.40 3.71
C SER A 112 6.84 1.79 2.25
N MET A 113 6.66 0.84 1.32
CA MET A 113 6.21 1.09 -0.05
C MET A 113 4.94 1.93 -0.10
N GLY A 114 3.97 1.66 0.79
CA GLY A 114 2.74 2.43 0.91
C GLY A 114 2.98 3.91 1.24
N SER A 115 4.10 4.24 1.89
CA SER A 115 4.48 5.64 2.14
C SER A 115 4.90 6.37 0.85
N TRP A 116 5.54 5.67 -0.08
CA TRP A 116 5.89 6.24 -1.39
C TRP A 116 4.67 6.38 -2.30
N ILE A 117 3.75 5.41 -2.24
CA ILE A 117 2.46 5.51 -2.94
C ILE A 117 1.69 6.72 -2.41
N ALA A 118 1.64 6.90 -1.08
CA ALA A 118 1.02 8.05 -0.44
C ALA A 118 1.63 9.37 -0.90
N LEU A 119 2.96 9.49 -0.90
CA LEU A 119 3.67 10.68 -1.37
C LEU A 119 3.40 10.97 -2.86
N SER A 120 3.32 9.94 -3.69
CA SER A 120 3.00 10.10 -5.11
C SER A 120 1.54 10.57 -5.32
N ALA A 121 0.60 10.06 -4.53
CA ALA A 121 -0.79 10.51 -4.56
C ALA A 121 -0.94 11.98 -4.16
N LEU A 122 -0.20 12.41 -3.12
CA LEU A 122 -0.20 13.80 -2.66
C LEU A 122 0.40 14.80 -3.66
N GLN A 123 1.22 14.34 -4.59
CA GLN A 123 1.71 15.20 -5.69
C GLN A 123 0.64 15.45 -6.75
N GLN A 124 -0.34 14.59 -6.86
CA GLN A 124 -1.43 14.74 -7.82
C GLN A 124 -2.59 15.55 -7.23
N GLU A 125 -2.95 15.27 -5.98
CA GLU A 125 -4.07 15.91 -5.30
C GLU A 125 -3.82 16.02 -3.78
N THR A 126 -4.14 17.17 -3.18
CA THR A 126 -4.09 17.38 -1.72
C THR A 126 -5.47 17.14 -1.12
N LEU A 127 -5.81 15.88 -0.89
CA LEU A 127 -7.17 15.48 -0.53
C LEU A 127 -7.30 14.96 0.92
N PHE A 128 -6.19 14.83 1.64
CA PHE A 128 -6.18 14.31 2.99
C PHE A 128 -5.95 15.41 4.01
N ASP A 129 -6.69 15.39 5.12
CA ASP A 129 -6.54 16.33 6.23
C ASP A 129 -5.27 16.05 7.06
N GLY A 130 -4.77 14.81 7.01
CA GLY A 130 -3.54 14.41 7.68
C GLY A 130 -2.87 13.23 6.98
N VAL A 131 -1.53 13.17 7.09
CA VAL A 131 -0.74 12.09 6.52
C VAL A 131 0.26 11.59 7.54
N LEU A 132 0.30 10.26 7.71
CA LEU A 132 1.25 9.55 8.56
C LEU A 132 2.10 8.62 7.69
N LEU A 133 3.41 8.80 7.72
CA LEU A 133 4.37 7.97 6.99
C LEU A 133 5.19 7.15 7.99
N SER A 134 5.11 5.82 7.86
CA SER A 134 5.84 4.87 8.71
C SER A 134 6.82 4.07 7.88
N GLY A 135 8.06 3.91 8.36
CA GLY A 135 9.09 3.17 7.65
C GLY A 135 9.46 3.78 6.30
N SER A 136 9.20 5.07 6.12
CA SER A 136 9.58 5.82 4.93
C SER A 136 11.08 6.12 4.94
N THR A 137 11.75 5.93 3.81
CA THR A 137 13.17 6.25 3.64
C THR A 137 13.35 7.16 2.44
N TYR A 138 14.35 8.02 2.52
CA TYR A 138 14.80 8.81 1.38
C TYR A 138 16.21 8.33 0.99
N PRO A 139 16.34 7.51 -0.06
CA PRO A 139 17.63 7.01 -0.49
C PRO A 139 18.48 8.16 -1.05
N ASN A 140 19.80 8.13 -0.80
CA ASN A 140 20.70 9.10 -1.40
C ASN A 140 20.89 8.85 -2.91
N SER A 141 21.44 9.83 -3.62
CA SER A 141 21.58 9.79 -5.08
C SER A 141 22.45 8.63 -5.57
N LEU A 142 23.47 8.24 -4.80
CA LEU A 142 24.36 7.13 -5.14
C LEU A 142 23.63 5.79 -5.03
N ASP A 143 22.88 5.59 -3.95
CA ASP A 143 22.06 4.38 -3.76
C ASP A 143 21.02 4.23 -4.88
N ILE A 144 20.35 5.32 -5.26
CA ILE A 144 19.41 5.34 -6.38
C ILE A 144 20.11 4.93 -7.69
N MET A 145 21.29 5.47 -7.95
CA MET A 145 22.05 5.16 -9.15
C MET A 145 22.44 3.67 -9.21
N LEU A 146 22.94 3.12 -8.12
CA LEU A 146 23.33 1.71 -8.03
C LEU A 146 22.11 0.78 -8.18
N GLN A 147 21.00 1.12 -7.54
CA GLN A 147 19.74 0.37 -7.68
C GLN A 147 19.22 0.38 -9.12
N LYS A 148 19.28 1.53 -9.81
CA LYS A 148 18.88 1.64 -11.22
C LYS A 148 19.78 0.79 -12.15
N ILE A 149 21.09 0.74 -11.91
CA ILE A 149 22.00 -0.10 -12.68
C ILE A 149 21.66 -1.58 -12.47
N LEU A 150 21.51 -2.00 -11.21
CA LEU A 150 21.16 -3.37 -10.89
C LEU A 150 19.82 -3.78 -11.51
N LEU A 151 18.82 -2.91 -11.41
CA LEU A 151 17.51 -3.14 -12.02
C LEU A 151 17.61 -3.31 -13.54
N LYS A 152 18.39 -2.47 -14.23
CA LYS A 152 18.62 -2.62 -15.68
C LYS A 152 19.26 -3.95 -16.03
N ILE A 153 20.25 -4.41 -15.26
CA ILE A 153 20.90 -5.72 -15.46
C ILE A 153 19.87 -6.85 -15.29
N GLU A 154 19.05 -6.79 -14.24
CA GLU A 154 18.02 -7.80 -13.99
C GLU A 154 16.93 -7.83 -15.07
N ILE A 155 16.53 -6.67 -15.58
CA ILE A 155 15.59 -6.57 -16.71
C ILE A 155 16.17 -7.22 -17.97
N LEU A 156 17.45 -6.99 -18.28
CA LEU A 156 18.13 -7.66 -19.40
C LEU A 156 18.23 -9.19 -19.22
N ARG A 157 18.39 -9.65 -17.97
CA ARG A 157 18.53 -11.08 -17.65
C ARG A 157 17.18 -11.81 -17.62
N LEU A 158 16.12 -11.18 -17.12
CA LEU A 158 14.84 -11.82 -16.77
C LEU A 158 13.65 -11.29 -17.56
N SER A 159 13.84 -10.29 -18.42
CA SER A 159 12.78 -9.44 -19.00
C SER A 159 12.03 -8.60 -17.95
N ASN A 160 11.12 -7.73 -18.42
CA ASN A 160 10.35 -6.81 -17.55
C ASN A 160 9.39 -7.52 -16.58
N LYS A 161 9.08 -8.79 -16.81
CA LYS A 161 8.09 -9.58 -16.02
C LYS A 161 8.76 -10.67 -15.18
N GLY A 162 10.08 -10.77 -15.21
CA GLY A 162 10.81 -11.80 -14.48
C GLY A 162 10.94 -11.50 -12.99
N TYR A 163 10.75 -12.53 -12.16
CA TYR A 163 10.98 -12.41 -10.70
C TYR A 163 12.48 -12.48 -10.39
N SER A 164 13.04 -11.38 -9.85
CA SER A 164 14.45 -11.33 -9.46
C SER A 164 14.67 -11.76 -8.01
N THR A 165 15.22 -12.96 -7.84
CA THR A 165 15.65 -13.47 -6.52
C THR A 165 16.80 -12.65 -5.93
N ILE A 166 17.62 -12.02 -6.77
CA ILE A 166 18.72 -11.15 -6.34
C ILE A 166 18.17 -9.88 -5.70
N LEU A 167 17.29 -9.17 -6.40
CA LEU A 167 16.63 -7.97 -5.85
C LEU A 167 15.86 -8.30 -4.58
N HIS A 168 15.12 -9.40 -4.56
CA HIS A 168 14.42 -9.85 -3.36
C HIS A 168 15.36 -10.06 -2.17
N LYS A 169 16.51 -10.72 -2.36
CA LYS A 169 17.50 -10.91 -1.30
C LYS A 169 18.13 -9.61 -0.82
N ILE A 170 18.40 -8.66 -1.71
CA ILE A 170 18.96 -7.35 -1.34
C ILE A 170 17.95 -6.55 -0.51
N ILE A 171 16.70 -6.49 -0.95
CA ILE A 171 15.66 -5.71 -0.29
C ILE A 171 15.27 -6.32 1.07
N PHE A 172 15.06 -7.64 1.14
CA PHE A 172 14.50 -8.29 2.32
C PHE A 172 15.54 -9.08 3.14
N GLY A 173 16.68 -9.45 2.57
CA GLY A 173 17.68 -10.31 3.22
C GLY A 173 18.31 -9.68 4.45
N GLY A 174 18.56 -8.37 4.42
CA GLY A 174 19.12 -7.62 5.55
C GLY A 174 18.12 -7.49 6.71
N PHE A 175 16.83 -7.36 6.41
CA PHE A 175 15.76 -7.30 7.39
C PHE A 175 15.57 -8.65 8.10
N ASN A 176 15.42 -9.72 7.33
CA ASN A 176 15.21 -11.06 7.86
C ASN A 176 16.42 -11.58 8.67
N GLY A 177 17.63 -11.15 8.35
CA GLY A 177 18.85 -11.50 9.07
C GLY A 177 18.89 -10.98 10.51
N LYS A 178 18.31 -9.80 10.77
CA LYS A 178 18.26 -9.20 12.11
C LYS A 178 17.25 -9.86 13.05
N PHE A 179 16.24 -10.56 12.51
CA PHE A 179 15.14 -11.17 13.27
C PHE A 179 15.20 -12.70 13.35
N LYS A 180 16.30 -13.32 12.90
CA LYS A 180 16.44 -14.81 12.94
C LYS A 180 16.33 -15.42 14.34
N ASN A 181 16.55 -14.64 15.39
CA ASN A 181 16.56 -15.12 16.78
C ASN A 181 15.35 -14.68 17.61
N THR A 182 14.33 -14.07 17.02
CA THR A 182 13.15 -13.55 17.73
C THR A 182 11.87 -14.33 17.44
N ARG A 183 11.97 -15.61 17.06
CA ARG A 183 10.80 -16.51 17.06
C ARG A 183 10.61 -17.05 18.49
N THR A 184 9.84 -16.37 19.28
CA THR A 184 9.09 -16.94 20.40
C THR A 184 7.68 -17.23 19.92
#